data_a891cefeffad8eff3b833eca82ae2706
#
_entry.id   a891cefeffad8eff3b833eca82ae2706
#
_cell.length_a   1.000
_cell.length_b   1.000
_cell.length_c   1.000
_cell.angle_alpha   90.00
_cell.angle_beta   90.00
_cell.angle_gamma   90.00
#
_symmetry.space_group_name_H-M   'P 1'
#
loop_
_entity.id
_entity.type
_entity.pdbx_description
1 polymer ?
#
loop_
_entity_poly.entity_id
_entity_poly.type
_entity_poly.pdbx_seq_one_letter_code
_entity_poly.pdbx_strand_id
1 'polypeptide(L)'
;MSSQIGGGAGIPKCKDAQTGSAQPAKLVAVSTTMKASKRMSDAERLVLLTLLSPLLWMQARHVRRNAPRLPEPPGHRVGTAGSGSLVRLLVAGDSGAAGVGAASQELALCGQLVQRLSQHHTVQWCVLAINGLDSPGLMQLLKDSPAAKFDVVVLSMGANDATGLCAPLRWAQWQNGLAELIADRFKPHLLIHSAVPPMHACKALPQPLRWFMGRWAQQMNTTLQGQLADPGRRALHWHPESTTTAGMAADGMHPSDAGYSVWADGLSQHILAAQATVAR
;
A
#
# COMPACT_ATOMS: atom_id res chain seq x y z
N MET A 1 16.60 24.65 26.07
CA MET A 1 15.14 24.40 26.08
C MET A 1 14.91 23.15 25.25
N SER A 2 14.80 22.02 25.93
CA SER A 2 14.66 20.68 25.33
C SER A 2 13.19 20.42 25.06
N SER A 3 12.79 20.22 23.81
CA SER A 3 11.45 19.72 23.45
C SER A 3 11.51 18.20 23.42
N GLN A 4 10.80 17.58 24.37
CA GLN A 4 10.55 16.15 24.42
C GLN A 4 9.64 15.74 23.27
N ILE A 5 10.11 14.83 22.44
CA ILE A 5 9.24 14.04 21.54
C ILE A 5 8.89 12.78 22.34
N GLY A 6 7.76 12.85 23.07
CA GLY A 6 7.22 11.73 23.78
C GLY A 6 5.95 11.20 23.08
N GLY A 7 5.87 9.93 22.84
CA GLY A 7 4.65 9.26 22.39
C GLY A 7 4.89 7.99 21.59
N GLY A 8 5.72 7.07 22.11
CA GLY A 8 5.75 5.70 21.61
C GLY A 8 4.44 4.99 21.95
N ALA A 9 3.51 4.88 20.98
CA ALA A 9 2.35 4.03 21.11
C ALA A 9 2.82 2.57 21.05
N GLY A 10 2.91 1.91 22.20
CA GLY A 10 3.27 0.50 22.29
C GLY A 10 2.21 -0.38 21.64
N ILE A 11 2.65 -1.33 20.83
CA ILE A 11 1.81 -2.40 20.30
C ILE A 11 1.26 -3.21 21.48
N PRO A 12 -0.07 -3.46 21.56
CA PRO A 12 -0.62 -4.21 22.69
C PRO A 12 -0.04 -5.63 22.71
N LYS A 13 0.45 -6.07 23.88
CA LYS A 13 0.97 -7.43 24.09
C LYS A 13 -0.18 -8.44 23.99
N CYS A 14 -0.17 -9.27 22.98
CA CYS A 14 -1.09 -10.39 22.83
C CYS A 14 -0.59 -11.59 23.63
N LYS A 15 -1.46 -12.17 24.46
CA LYS A 15 -1.21 -13.43 25.16
C LYS A 15 -1.41 -14.60 24.19
N ASP A 16 -0.52 -15.56 24.27
CA ASP A 16 -0.45 -16.76 23.41
C ASP A 16 -1.73 -17.59 23.44
N ALA A 17 -2.27 -17.91 22.27
CA ALA A 17 -3.29 -18.93 22.06
C ALA A 17 -2.70 -20.09 21.24
N GLN A 18 -2.96 -21.29 21.69
CA GLN A 18 -2.37 -22.56 21.25
C GLN A 18 -2.62 -22.89 19.77
N THR A 19 -1.66 -23.60 19.22
CA THR A 19 -1.50 -24.04 17.82
C THR A 19 -2.44 -25.18 17.45
N GLY A 20 -3.25 -24.98 16.41
CA GLY A 20 -3.88 -26.05 15.64
C GLY A 20 -3.31 -26.07 14.22
N SER A 21 -2.80 -27.19 13.75
CA SER A 21 -2.23 -27.37 12.42
C SER A 21 -3.32 -27.55 11.36
N ALA A 22 -3.38 -26.67 10.35
CA ALA A 22 -4.25 -26.83 9.18
C ALA A 22 -3.42 -26.83 7.89
N GLN A 23 -3.76 -27.76 6.98
CA GLN A 23 -3.14 -27.94 5.68
C GLN A 23 -3.51 -26.81 4.70
N PRO A 24 -2.66 -26.49 3.72
CA PRO A 24 -2.88 -25.37 2.80
C PRO A 24 -3.94 -25.71 1.73
N ALA A 25 -4.96 -24.86 1.63
CA ALA A 25 -5.98 -24.92 0.60
C ALA A 25 -5.57 -24.04 -0.62
N LYS A 26 -5.90 -24.53 -1.84
CA LYS A 26 -5.61 -23.85 -3.11
C LYS A 26 -6.53 -22.64 -3.32
N LEU A 27 -5.96 -21.45 -3.42
CA LEU A 27 -6.68 -20.23 -3.81
C LEU A 27 -7.04 -20.27 -5.30
N VAL A 28 -8.29 -19.96 -5.60
CA VAL A 28 -8.76 -19.72 -6.96
C VAL A 28 -8.36 -18.29 -7.35
N ALA A 29 -7.51 -18.18 -8.37
CA ALA A 29 -7.10 -16.88 -8.91
C ALA A 29 -8.32 -16.21 -9.57
N VAL A 30 -8.81 -15.12 -8.99
CA VAL A 30 -9.74 -14.20 -9.68
C VAL A 30 -8.92 -13.41 -10.69
N SER A 31 -8.87 -13.93 -11.93
CA SER A 31 -8.19 -13.28 -13.04
C SER A 31 -9.10 -12.17 -13.60
N THR A 32 -8.89 -10.96 -13.13
CA THR A 32 -9.36 -9.78 -13.86
C THR A 32 -8.42 -9.55 -15.04
N THR A 33 -8.87 -9.92 -16.24
CA THR A 33 -8.13 -9.74 -17.50
C THR A 33 -7.96 -8.25 -17.80
N MET A 34 -6.88 -7.65 -17.32
CA MET A 34 -6.45 -6.34 -17.77
C MET A 34 -5.85 -6.44 -19.18
N LYS A 35 -6.36 -5.62 -20.12
CA LYS A 35 -5.73 -5.40 -21.42
C LYS A 35 -4.25 -5.04 -21.21
N ALA A 36 -3.35 -5.88 -21.71
CA ALA A 36 -1.92 -5.67 -21.64
C ALA A 36 -1.56 -4.34 -22.31
N SER A 37 -1.35 -3.31 -21.51
CA SER A 37 -0.76 -2.06 -21.98
C SER A 37 0.66 -2.38 -22.45
N LYS A 38 0.98 -1.96 -23.69
CA LYS A 38 2.27 -2.21 -24.34
C LYS A 38 3.41 -1.72 -23.41
N ARG A 39 4.24 -2.65 -22.94
CA ARG A 39 5.41 -2.32 -22.13
C ARG A 39 6.29 -1.35 -22.89
N MET A 40 6.76 -0.29 -22.24
CA MET A 40 7.80 0.55 -22.77
C MET A 40 9.09 -0.27 -22.94
N SER A 41 9.69 -0.28 -24.12
CA SER A 41 11.01 -0.86 -24.32
C SER A 41 12.09 -0.03 -23.62
N ASP A 42 13.22 -0.65 -23.30
CA ASP A 42 14.32 0.08 -22.67
C ASP A 42 14.87 1.21 -23.55
N ALA A 43 14.81 1.03 -24.89
CA ALA A 43 15.16 2.07 -25.85
C ALA A 43 14.18 3.26 -25.80
N GLU A 44 12.86 3.01 -25.79
CA GLU A 44 11.86 4.07 -25.64
C GLU A 44 12.03 4.84 -24.33
N ARG A 45 12.36 4.14 -23.24
CA ARG A 45 12.67 4.76 -21.95
C ARG A 45 13.89 5.67 -22.05
N LEU A 46 14.97 5.18 -22.64
CA LEU A 46 16.22 5.93 -22.76
C LEU A 46 15.99 7.21 -23.59
N VAL A 47 15.28 7.10 -24.71
CA VAL A 47 14.92 8.24 -25.56
C VAL A 47 14.05 9.25 -24.79
N LEU A 48 13.01 8.80 -24.09
CA LEU A 48 12.15 9.68 -23.30
C LEU A 48 12.90 10.33 -22.14
N LEU A 49 13.75 9.59 -21.43
CA LEU A 49 14.58 10.14 -20.38
C LEU A 49 15.56 11.18 -20.91
N THR A 50 16.14 10.95 -22.08
CA THR A 50 17.14 11.87 -22.63
C THR A 50 16.51 13.12 -23.23
N LEU A 51 15.47 12.97 -24.05
CA LEU A 51 14.84 14.09 -24.76
C LEU A 51 13.92 14.93 -23.87
N LEU A 52 13.17 14.29 -22.97
CA LEU A 52 12.22 14.96 -22.11
C LEU A 52 12.78 15.28 -20.71
N SER A 53 13.99 14.82 -20.37
CA SER A 53 14.54 14.97 -19.02
C SER A 53 14.55 16.41 -18.49
N PRO A 54 14.92 17.46 -19.24
CA PRO A 54 14.90 18.81 -18.74
C PRO A 54 13.47 19.27 -18.39
N LEU A 55 12.51 18.96 -19.27
CA LEU A 55 11.11 19.31 -19.07
C LEU A 55 10.51 18.53 -17.90
N LEU A 56 10.73 17.23 -17.83
CA LEU A 56 10.24 16.38 -16.74
C LEU A 56 10.82 16.83 -15.39
N TRP A 57 12.10 17.16 -15.36
CA TRP A 57 12.76 17.68 -14.16
C TRP A 57 12.17 19.02 -13.70
N MET A 58 11.96 19.98 -14.62
CA MET A 58 11.33 21.25 -14.30
C MET A 58 9.90 21.05 -13.76
N GLN A 59 9.11 20.19 -14.41
CA GLN A 59 7.75 19.87 -13.97
C GLN A 59 7.74 19.19 -12.59
N ALA A 60 8.60 18.20 -12.37
CA ALA A 60 8.71 17.52 -11.08
C ALA A 60 9.13 18.49 -9.96
N ARG A 61 10.11 19.38 -10.24
CA ARG A 61 10.53 20.43 -9.31
C ARG A 61 9.39 21.41 -9.01
N HIS A 62 8.63 21.82 -10.03
CA HIS A 62 7.47 22.69 -9.86
C HIS A 62 6.39 22.06 -8.97
N VAL A 63 6.03 20.80 -9.25
CA VAL A 63 5.06 20.05 -8.43
C VAL A 63 5.54 19.91 -6.99
N ARG A 64 6.77 19.49 -6.75
CA ARG A 64 7.33 19.36 -5.38
C ARG A 64 7.30 20.66 -4.57
N ARG A 65 7.41 21.81 -5.23
CA ARG A 65 7.42 23.13 -4.56
C ARG A 65 6.03 23.66 -4.29
N ASN A 66 5.06 23.34 -5.16
CA ASN A 66 3.76 23.98 -5.16
C ASN A 66 2.61 23.04 -4.78
N ALA A 67 2.83 21.72 -4.75
CA ALA A 67 1.80 20.79 -4.31
C ALA A 67 1.40 21.05 -2.85
N PRO A 68 0.11 21.14 -2.54
CA PRO A 68 -0.37 21.24 -1.17
C PRO A 68 0.15 20.05 -0.36
N ARG A 69 0.67 20.31 0.83
CA ARG A 69 1.08 19.25 1.77
C ARG A 69 -0.07 18.97 2.71
N LEU A 70 -0.76 17.88 2.49
CA LEU A 70 -1.81 17.43 3.38
C LEU A 70 -1.19 16.75 4.61
N PRO A 71 -1.74 17.00 5.82
CA PRO A 71 -1.33 16.28 7.02
C PRO A 71 -1.83 14.84 7.00
N GLU A 72 -1.25 14.02 7.87
CA GLU A 72 -1.83 12.73 8.20
C GLU A 72 -3.12 12.97 9.02
N PRO A 73 -4.21 12.22 8.76
CA PRO A 73 -5.49 12.48 9.41
C PRO A 73 -5.45 12.12 10.90
N PRO A 74 -6.24 12.83 11.73
CA PRO A 74 -6.39 12.50 13.15
C PRO A 74 -7.13 11.17 13.31
N GLY A 75 -6.97 10.52 14.48
CA GLY A 75 -7.65 9.28 14.84
C GLY A 75 -6.70 8.18 15.31
N HIS A 76 -7.27 7.02 15.66
CA HIS A 76 -6.51 5.92 16.23
C HIS A 76 -5.84 5.05 15.16
N ARG A 77 -4.57 4.75 15.36
CA ARG A 77 -3.79 3.84 14.49
C ARG A 77 -3.72 2.41 15.01
N VAL A 78 -4.31 2.15 16.14
CA VAL A 78 -4.45 0.83 16.76
C VAL A 78 -5.83 0.71 17.39
N GLY A 79 -6.37 -0.49 17.43
CA GLY A 79 -7.65 -0.72 18.07
C GLY A 79 -8.19 -2.11 17.83
N THR A 80 -9.43 -2.34 18.30
CA THR A 80 -10.18 -3.59 18.09
C THR A 80 -11.64 -3.25 17.86
N ALA A 81 -12.27 -3.89 16.87
CA ALA A 81 -13.68 -3.74 16.52
C ALA A 81 -14.29 -5.05 16.00
N GLY A 82 -15.63 -5.13 16.06
CA GLY A 82 -16.38 -6.28 15.57
C GLY A 82 -16.50 -7.42 16.56
N SER A 83 -17.02 -8.55 16.08
CA SER A 83 -17.23 -9.78 16.85
C SER A 83 -16.99 -11.01 15.97
N GLY A 84 -16.74 -12.18 16.59
CA GLY A 84 -16.42 -13.42 15.87
C GLY A 84 -14.96 -13.78 15.93
N SER A 85 -14.47 -14.54 14.92
CA SER A 85 -13.09 -14.99 14.85
C SER A 85 -12.11 -13.82 14.77
N LEU A 86 -10.99 -13.91 15.48
CA LEU A 86 -9.99 -12.84 15.56
C LEU A 86 -9.16 -12.78 14.26
N VAL A 87 -9.05 -11.58 13.69
CA VAL A 87 -8.15 -11.24 12.58
C VAL A 87 -7.26 -10.07 13.00
N ARG A 88 -5.95 -10.26 13.01
CA ARG A 88 -4.96 -9.24 13.30
C ARG A 88 -4.48 -8.63 11.98
N LEU A 89 -4.80 -7.36 11.77
CA LEU A 89 -4.52 -6.61 10.55
C LEU A 89 -3.39 -5.60 10.78
N LEU A 90 -2.35 -5.67 9.97
CA LEU A 90 -1.33 -4.61 9.85
C LEU A 90 -1.50 -3.89 8.52
N VAL A 91 -1.60 -2.56 8.55
CA VAL A 91 -1.46 -1.71 7.37
C VAL A 91 -0.13 -0.98 7.48
N ALA A 92 0.81 -1.25 6.59
CA ALA A 92 2.15 -0.69 6.60
C ALA A 92 2.44 0.07 5.30
N GLY A 93 3.15 1.18 5.39
CA GLY A 93 3.52 1.88 4.16
C GLY A 93 3.81 3.38 4.28
N ASP A 94 3.49 4.06 3.20
CA ASP A 94 3.71 5.49 2.99
C ASP A 94 2.46 6.35 3.32
N SER A 95 2.31 7.48 2.67
CA SER A 95 1.18 8.40 2.84
C SER A 95 -0.18 7.75 2.59
N GLY A 96 -0.27 6.80 1.65
CA GLY A 96 -1.50 6.07 1.37
C GLY A 96 -1.93 5.18 2.55
N ALA A 97 -0.98 4.46 3.16
CA ALA A 97 -1.22 3.68 4.37
C ALA A 97 -1.48 4.57 5.59
N ALA A 98 -0.80 5.73 5.69
CA ALA A 98 -1.01 6.71 6.76
C ALA A 98 -2.36 7.45 6.66
N GLY A 99 -3.05 7.36 5.52
CA GLY A 99 -4.37 7.92 5.31
C GLY A 99 -4.38 9.38 4.84
N VAL A 100 -3.26 9.88 4.30
CA VAL A 100 -3.16 11.27 3.81
C VAL A 100 -4.24 11.53 2.75
N GLY A 101 -5.00 12.62 2.94
CA GLY A 101 -6.12 12.99 2.08
C GLY A 101 -7.48 12.61 2.63
N ALA A 102 -7.55 11.73 3.63
CA ALA A 102 -8.77 11.43 4.38
C ALA A 102 -9.01 12.47 5.49
N ALA A 103 -10.27 12.64 5.87
CA ALA A 103 -10.64 13.57 6.95
C ALA A 103 -10.30 13.00 8.35
N SER A 104 -10.30 11.67 8.51
CA SER A 104 -9.94 10.98 9.76
C SER A 104 -9.37 9.58 9.48
N GLN A 105 -8.77 8.94 10.50
CA GLN A 105 -8.26 7.56 10.38
C GLN A 105 -9.38 6.55 10.11
N GLU A 106 -10.61 6.81 10.55
CA GLU A 106 -11.78 5.96 10.28
C GLU A 106 -12.18 5.99 8.79
N LEU A 107 -11.93 7.10 8.09
CA LEU A 107 -12.19 7.29 6.66
C LEU A 107 -10.98 6.95 5.78
N ALA A 108 -9.81 6.77 6.39
CA ALA A 108 -8.60 6.32 5.72
C ALA A 108 -8.63 4.80 5.41
N LEU A 109 -7.62 4.31 4.69
CA LEU A 109 -7.56 2.92 4.24
C LEU A 109 -7.80 1.91 5.36
N CYS A 110 -7.08 2.02 6.47
CA CYS A 110 -7.20 1.07 7.59
C CYS A 110 -8.59 1.10 8.21
N GLY A 111 -9.13 2.29 8.53
CA GLY A 111 -10.46 2.43 9.11
C GLY A 111 -11.56 1.86 8.21
N GLN A 112 -11.48 2.15 6.92
CA GLN A 112 -12.39 1.61 5.91
C GLN A 112 -12.30 0.06 5.78
N LEU A 113 -11.09 -0.52 5.89
CA LEU A 113 -10.90 -1.97 5.95
C LEU A 113 -11.50 -2.57 7.22
N VAL A 114 -11.22 -1.95 8.37
CA VAL A 114 -11.76 -2.37 9.66
C VAL A 114 -13.28 -2.37 9.65
N GLN A 115 -13.92 -1.32 9.12
CA GLN A 115 -15.36 -1.22 9.02
C GLN A 115 -15.99 -2.41 8.26
N ARG A 116 -15.35 -2.85 7.17
CA ARG A 116 -15.84 -3.98 6.34
C ARG A 116 -15.59 -5.32 7.00
N LEU A 117 -14.37 -5.54 7.47
CA LEU A 117 -13.96 -6.81 8.06
C LEU A 117 -14.65 -7.07 9.40
N SER A 118 -14.94 -6.03 10.19
CA SER A 118 -15.60 -6.13 11.50
C SER A 118 -17.07 -6.57 11.42
N GLN A 119 -17.66 -6.59 10.24
CA GLN A 119 -18.99 -7.18 10.01
C GLN A 119 -18.96 -8.72 10.12
N HIS A 120 -17.79 -9.34 9.97
CA HIS A 120 -17.61 -10.79 9.93
C HIS A 120 -16.64 -11.31 10.99
N HIS A 121 -15.77 -10.45 11.52
CA HIS A 121 -14.65 -10.82 12.37
C HIS A 121 -14.45 -9.83 13.53
N THR A 122 -13.79 -10.28 14.59
CA THR A 122 -13.14 -9.36 15.54
C THR A 122 -11.82 -8.94 14.90
N VAL A 123 -11.69 -7.67 14.52
CA VAL A 123 -10.50 -7.12 13.86
C VAL A 123 -9.65 -6.36 14.88
N GLN A 124 -8.45 -6.83 15.13
CA GLN A 124 -7.42 -6.07 15.85
C GLN A 124 -6.45 -5.46 14.82
N TRP A 125 -6.35 -4.14 14.76
CA TRP A 125 -5.56 -3.47 13.75
C TRP A 125 -4.42 -2.62 14.29
N CYS A 126 -3.41 -2.45 13.45
CA CYS A 126 -2.29 -1.53 13.65
C CYS A 126 -1.92 -0.86 12.33
N VAL A 127 -1.55 0.42 12.37
CA VAL A 127 -1.02 1.17 11.23
C VAL A 127 0.43 1.55 11.51
N LEU A 128 1.37 1.03 10.72
CA LEU A 128 2.79 1.38 10.73
C LEU A 128 3.12 2.11 9.42
N ALA A 129 2.87 3.40 9.39
CA ALA A 129 3.02 4.19 8.19
C ALA A 129 3.44 5.63 8.51
N ILE A 130 4.23 6.23 7.62
CA ILE A 130 4.66 7.63 7.72
C ILE A 130 4.56 8.27 6.33
N ASN A 131 4.00 9.48 6.27
CA ASN A 131 3.92 10.25 5.04
C ASN A 131 5.31 10.51 4.45
N GLY A 132 5.49 10.21 3.17
CA GLY A 132 6.73 10.46 2.43
C GLY A 132 7.76 9.34 2.48
N LEU A 133 7.51 8.22 3.17
CA LEU A 133 8.45 7.09 3.17
C LEU A 133 8.61 6.48 1.78
N ASP A 134 9.85 6.13 1.46
CA ASP A 134 10.22 5.19 0.39
C ASP A 134 10.43 3.78 0.95
N SER A 135 10.71 2.81 0.08
CA SER A 135 10.91 1.42 0.49
C SER A 135 12.04 1.21 1.50
N PRO A 136 13.24 1.85 1.37
CA PRO A 136 14.27 1.82 2.41
C PRO A 136 13.81 2.36 3.77
N GLY A 137 13.09 3.48 3.76
CA GLY A 137 12.56 4.10 4.98
C GLY A 137 11.56 3.19 5.71
N LEU A 138 10.65 2.56 4.96
CA LEU A 138 9.73 1.58 5.54
C LEU A 138 10.46 0.35 6.09
N MET A 139 11.48 -0.14 5.38
CA MET A 139 12.32 -1.24 5.86
C MET A 139 12.90 -0.93 7.24
N GLN A 140 13.38 0.30 7.46
CA GLN A 140 13.92 0.72 8.74
C GLN A 140 12.82 0.83 9.80
N LEU A 141 11.68 1.46 9.48
CA LEU A 141 10.55 1.58 10.38
C LEU A 141 10.07 0.20 10.89
N LEU A 142 9.97 -0.79 10.00
CA LEU A 142 9.55 -2.14 10.37
C LEU A 142 10.61 -2.88 11.21
N LYS A 143 11.91 -2.64 10.98
CA LYS A 143 13.00 -3.19 11.82
C LYS A 143 12.97 -2.63 13.23
N ASP A 144 12.67 -1.35 13.38
CA ASP A 144 12.63 -0.67 14.68
C ASP A 144 11.33 -0.94 15.45
N SER A 145 10.28 -1.39 14.76
CA SER A 145 9.01 -1.75 15.39
C SER A 145 9.13 -3.06 16.15
N PRO A 146 8.44 -3.24 17.29
CA PRO A 146 8.40 -4.51 18.00
C PRO A 146 7.87 -5.64 17.12
N ALA A 147 8.45 -6.84 17.25
CA ALA A 147 7.90 -8.02 16.61
C ALA A 147 6.53 -8.37 17.21
N ALA A 148 5.57 -8.70 16.36
CA ALA A 148 4.21 -9.05 16.76
C ALA A 148 3.60 -10.00 15.72
N LYS A 149 2.57 -10.77 16.09
CA LYS A 149 1.87 -11.64 15.15
C LYS A 149 0.71 -10.90 14.50
N PHE A 150 0.68 -10.87 13.16
CA PHE A 150 -0.46 -10.43 12.37
C PHE A 150 -0.92 -11.57 11.46
N ASP A 151 -2.23 -11.63 11.18
CA ASP A 151 -2.78 -12.65 10.30
C ASP A 151 -2.76 -12.15 8.84
N VAL A 152 -3.00 -10.85 8.67
CA VAL A 152 -3.01 -10.17 7.36
C VAL A 152 -2.13 -8.92 7.43
N VAL A 153 -1.28 -8.73 6.43
CA VAL A 153 -0.52 -7.48 6.22
C VAL A 153 -0.87 -6.88 4.87
N VAL A 154 -1.29 -5.62 4.87
CA VAL A 154 -1.45 -4.79 3.67
C VAL A 154 -0.25 -3.86 3.59
N LEU A 155 0.53 -3.99 2.52
CA LEU A 155 1.71 -3.18 2.26
C LEU A 155 1.43 -2.19 1.13
N SER A 156 1.32 -0.90 1.46
CA SER A 156 1.09 0.19 0.51
C SER A 156 2.36 1.01 0.36
N MET A 157 3.09 0.76 -0.73
CA MET A 157 4.38 1.40 -1.01
C MET A 157 4.61 1.60 -2.50
N GLY A 158 5.40 2.60 -2.82
CA GLY A 158 5.97 2.77 -4.14
C GLY A 158 5.69 4.10 -4.82
N ALA A 159 4.75 4.92 -4.32
CA ALA A 159 4.52 6.25 -4.88
C ALA A 159 5.76 7.15 -4.74
N ASN A 160 6.41 7.12 -3.58
CA ASN A 160 7.64 7.86 -3.34
C ASN A 160 8.85 7.27 -4.09
N ASP A 161 8.95 5.95 -4.18
CA ASP A 161 9.96 5.27 -5.01
C ASP A 161 9.80 5.66 -6.48
N ALA A 162 8.55 5.68 -7.00
CA ALA A 162 8.27 6.09 -8.38
C ALA A 162 8.68 7.54 -8.63
N THR A 163 8.30 8.47 -7.74
CA THR A 163 8.69 9.89 -7.88
C THR A 163 10.18 10.14 -7.67
N GLY A 164 10.87 9.23 -6.97
CA GLY A 164 12.31 9.14 -6.87
C GLY A 164 12.99 8.46 -8.06
N LEU A 165 12.21 8.02 -9.07
CA LEU A 165 12.68 7.28 -10.25
C LEU A 165 13.44 5.99 -9.90
N CYS A 166 13.07 5.33 -8.81
CA CYS A 166 13.60 4.01 -8.48
C CYS A 166 13.33 3.05 -9.64
N ALA A 167 14.36 2.37 -10.13
CA ALA A 167 14.21 1.43 -11.23
C ALA A 167 13.24 0.30 -10.86
N PRO A 168 12.32 -0.12 -11.76
CA PRO A 168 11.30 -1.12 -11.45
C PRO A 168 11.83 -2.42 -10.87
N LEU A 169 12.94 -2.92 -11.39
CA LEU A 169 13.58 -4.14 -10.88
C LEU A 169 14.12 -3.94 -9.46
N ARG A 170 14.77 -2.79 -9.19
CA ARG A 170 15.27 -2.46 -7.85
C ARG A 170 14.14 -2.27 -6.85
N TRP A 171 13.05 -1.63 -7.26
CA TRP A 171 11.87 -1.50 -6.41
C TRP A 171 11.25 -2.87 -6.09
N ALA A 172 11.13 -3.77 -7.07
CA ALA A 172 10.66 -5.13 -6.83
C ALA A 172 11.58 -5.91 -5.86
N GLN A 173 12.90 -5.70 -5.92
CA GLN A 173 13.83 -6.25 -4.94
C GLN A 173 13.56 -5.70 -3.52
N TRP A 174 13.28 -4.40 -3.38
CA TRP A 174 12.87 -3.83 -2.10
C TRP A 174 11.57 -4.44 -1.59
N GLN A 175 10.58 -4.64 -2.47
CA GLN A 175 9.31 -5.27 -2.09
C GLN A 175 9.50 -6.73 -1.64
N ASN A 176 10.43 -7.46 -2.24
CA ASN A 176 10.79 -8.82 -1.79
C ASN A 176 11.48 -8.78 -0.42
N GLY A 177 12.45 -7.91 -0.21
CA GLY A 177 13.11 -7.77 1.09
C GLY A 177 12.15 -7.32 2.20
N LEU A 178 11.19 -6.44 1.89
CA LEU A 178 10.11 -6.08 2.82
C LEU A 178 9.23 -7.29 3.14
N ALA A 179 8.88 -8.11 2.15
CA ALA A 179 8.10 -9.32 2.36
C ALA A 179 8.82 -10.35 3.26
N GLU A 180 10.12 -10.53 3.06
CA GLU A 180 10.96 -11.40 3.90
C GLU A 180 11.01 -10.89 5.35
N LEU A 181 11.25 -9.59 5.54
CA LEU A 181 11.24 -8.96 6.86
C LEU A 181 9.87 -9.11 7.56
N ILE A 182 8.78 -8.89 6.82
CA ILE A 182 7.41 -9.03 7.31
C ILE A 182 7.13 -10.48 7.69
N ALA A 183 7.54 -11.44 6.88
CA ALA A 183 7.37 -12.87 7.16
C ALA A 183 8.12 -13.31 8.42
N ASP A 184 9.33 -12.79 8.64
CA ASP A 184 10.12 -13.09 9.83
C ASP A 184 9.54 -12.47 11.09
N ARG A 185 9.24 -11.16 11.07
CA ARG A 185 8.88 -10.40 12.28
C ARG A 185 7.41 -10.48 12.64
N PHE A 186 6.52 -10.55 11.63
CA PHE A 186 5.06 -10.45 11.82
C PHE A 186 4.32 -11.72 11.45
N LYS A 187 4.93 -12.67 10.75
CA LYS A 187 4.43 -14.03 10.45
C LYS A 187 3.00 -14.07 9.89
N PRO A 188 2.65 -13.24 8.90
CA PRO A 188 1.30 -13.23 8.36
C PRO A 188 0.99 -14.51 7.57
N HIS A 189 -0.29 -14.87 7.52
CA HIS A 189 -0.79 -15.87 6.57
C HIS A 189 -0.97 -15.29 5.17
N LEU A 190 -1.29 -13.97 5.10
CA LEU A 190 -1.52 -13.24 3.86
C LEU A 190 -0.78 -11.90 3.88
N LEU A 191 0.06 -11.67 2.88
CA LEU A 191 0.66 -10.38 2.57
C LEU A 191 0.09 -9.86 1.25
N ILE A 192 -0.59 -8.71 1.29
CA ILE A 192 -1.09 -8.04 0.09
C ILE A 192 -0.23 -6.82 -0.20
N HIS A 193 0.50 -6.85 -1.32
CA HIS A 193 1.10 -5.64 -1.86
C HIS A 193 0.03 -4.83 -2.57
N SER A 194 -0.21 -3.61 -2.14
CA SER A 194 -1.01 -2.67 -2.93
C SER A 194 -0.14 -2.13 -4.06
N ALA A 195 -0.64 -2.17 -5.27
CA ALA A 195 0.07 -1.66 -6.42
C ALA A 195 0.41 -0.17 -6.26
N VAL A 196 1.49 0.29 -6.90
CA VAL A 196 1.74 1.73 -7.05
C VAL A 196 0.52 2.35 -7.72
N PRO A 197 -0.06 3.44 -7.17
CA PRO A 197 -1.29 4.03 -7.70
C PRO A 197 -1.15 4.45 -9.17
N PRO A 198 -2.27 4.55 -9.92
CA PRO A 198 -2.25 4.91 -11.33
C PRO A 198 -1.89 6.39 -11.49
N MET A 199 -0.60 6.71 -11.51
CA MET A 199 -0.09 8.08 -11.51
C MET A 199 -0.51 8.91 -12.75
N HIS A 200 -0.97 8.24 -13.82
CA HIS A 200 -1.59 8.92 -14.96
C HIS A 200 -2.94 9.58 -14.60
N ALA A 201 -3.58 9.17 -13.51
CA ALA A 201 -4.80 9.78 -12.98
C ALA A 201 -4.51 10.99 -12.07
N CYS A 202 -3.27 11.17 -11.58
CA CYS A 202 -2.89 12.25 -10.67
C CYS A 202 -2.94 13.63 -11.38
N LYS A 203 -3.97 14.42 -11.09
CA LYS A 203 -4.18 15.73 -11.72
C LYS A 203 -3.13 16.78 -11.34
N ALA A 204 -2.50 16.63 -10.19
CA ALA A 204 -1.40 17.49 -9.78
C ALA A 204 -0.17 17.38 -10.70
N LEU A 205 -0.04 16.29 -11.46
CA LEU A 205 1.05 16.11 -12.40
C LEU A 205 0.70 16.69 -13.76
N PRO A 206 1.46 17.68 -14.28
CA PRO A 206 1.27 18.19 -15.64
C PRO A 206 1.70 17.16 -16.71
N GLN A 207 1.21 17.33 -17.96
CA GLN A 207 1.73 16.58 -19.08
C GLN A 207 3.04 17.19 -19.59
N PRO A 208 4.03 16.41 -20.02
CA PRO A 208 4.05 14.94 -20.16
C PRO A 208 4.45 14.17 -18.90
N LEU A 209 4.80 14.84 -17.79
CA LEU A 209 5.24 14.17 -16.55
C LEU A 209 4.20 13.14 -16.06
N ARG A 210 2.91 13.48 -16.08
CA ARG A 210 1.82 12.60 -15.66
C ARG A 210 1.78 11.30 -16.48
N TRP A 211 1.89 11.39 -17.80
CA TRP A 211 1.94 10.22 -18.66
C TRP A 211 3.17 9.37 -18.36
N PHE A 212 4.35 9.99 -18.26
CA PHE A 212 5.59 9.30 -17.93
C PHE A 212 5.51 8.55 -16.61
N MET A 213 5.07 9.21 -15.54
CA MET A 213 4.93 8.63 -14.20
C MET A 213 3.90 7.49 -14.19
N GLY A 214 2.81 7.61 -14.94
CA GLY A 214 1.83 6.53 -15.09
C GLY A 214 2.44 5.27 -15.73
N ARG A 215 3.25 5.43 -16.79
CA ARG A 215 3.98 4.31 -17.44
C ARG A 215 5.02 3.70 -16.51
N TRP A 216 5.72 4.54 -15.74
CA TRP A 216 6.70 4.10 -14.77
C TRP A 216 6.07 3.26 -13.65
N ALA A 217 5.02 3.76 -13.03
CA ALA A 217 4.27 3.04 -12.00
C ALA A 217 3.71 1.69 -12.51
N GLN A 218 3.15 1.68 -13.72
CA GLN A 218 2.67 0.45 -14.35
C GLN A 218 3.78 -0.57 -14.54
N GLN A 219 4.97 -0.14 -14.97
CA GLN A 219 6.10 -1.04 -15.13
C GLN A 219 6.61 -1.58 -13.80
N MET A 220 6.67 -0.74 -12.75
CA MET A 220 6.99 -1.20 -11.39
C MET A 220 6.03 -2.32 -10.96
N ASN A 221 4.73 -2.10 -11.08
CA ASN A 221 3.70 -3.08 -10.72
C ASN A 221 3.82 -4.39 -11.51
N THR A 222 4.02 -4.29 -12.84
CA THR A 222 4.17 -5.48 -13.68
C THR A 222 5.44 -6.27 -13.34
N THR A 223 6.52 -5.56 -12.99
CA THR A 223 7.79 -6.19 -12.57
C THR A 223 7.61 -6.94 -11.26
N LEU A 224 6.94 -6.33 -10.28
CA LEU A 224 6.63 -6.99 -9.02
C LEU A 224 5.74 -8.20 -9.22
N GLN A 225 4.65 -8.06 -9.98
CA GLN A 225 3.72 -9.16 -10.27
C GLN A 225 4.41 -10.38 -10.86
N GLY A 226 5.38 -10.15 -11.78
CA GLY A 226 6.17 -11.23 -12.37
C GLY A 226 7.13 -11.93 -11.40
N GLN A 227 7.34 -11.39 -10.20
CA GLN A 227 8.21 -11.95 -9.17
C GLN A 227 7.43 -12.55 -7.97
N LEU A 228 6.09 -12.47 -7.97
CA LEU A 228 5.27 -13.06 -6.91
C LEU A 228 5.20 -14.58 -7.11
N ALA A 229 6.01 -15.31 -6.35
CA ALA A 229 6.18 -16.75 -6.50
C ALA A 229 5.11 -17.58 -5.78
N ASP A 230 4.40 -17.02 -4.79
CA ASP A 230 3.41 -17.72 -3.97
C ASP A 230 2.10 -16.93 -3.90
N PRO A 231 1.19 -17.12 -4.87
CA PRO A 231 -0.08 -16.40 -4.92
C PRO A 231 -1.03 -16.73 -3.75
N GLY A 232 -0.77 -17.80 -2.99
CA GLY A 232 -1.55 -18.16 -1.80
C GLY A 232 -1.20 -17.35 -0.55
N ARG A 233 0.04 -16.83 -0.48
CA ARG A 233 0.56 -16.08 0.67
C ARG A 233 0.88 -14.63 0.34
N ARG A 234 1.19 -14.33 -0.92
CA ARG A 234 1.51 -12.99 -1.41
C ARG A 234 0.64 -12.67 -2.62
N ALA A 235 -0.05 -11.55 -2.56
CA ALA A 235 -0.89 -11.05 -3.65
C ALA A 235 -0.54 -9.61 -4.00
N LEU A 236 -0.76 -9.23 -5.26
CA LEU A 236 -0.74 -7.85 -5.71
C LEU A 236 -2.18 -7.40 -5.93
N HIS A 237 -2.61 -6.40 -5.16
CA HIS A 237 -3.88 -5.73 -5.35
C HIS A 237 -3.72 -4.54 -6.31
N TRP A 238 -4.35 -4.62 -7.47
CA TRP A 238 -4.40 -3.54 -8.45
C TRP A 238 -5.48 -2.52 -8.06
N HIS A 239 -5.12 -1.24 -8.18
CA HIS A 239 -6.11 -0.18 -8.04
C HIS A 239 -7.11 -0.23 -9.20
N PRO A 240 -8.41 0.02 -8.97
CA PRO A 240 -9.38 0.10 -10.04
C PRO A 240 -8.99 1.18 -11.06
N GLU A 241 -9.15 0.90 -12.36
CA GLU A 241 -8.90 1.90 -13.42
C GLU A 241 -9.86 3.10 -13.34
N SER A 242 -11.00 2.91 -12.69
CA SER A 242 -12.03 3.93 -12.46
C SER A 242 -11.72 4.89 -11.32
N THR A 243 -10.45 5.08 -10.93
CA THR A 243 -10.08 6.12 -9.97
C THR A 243 -10.45 7.48 -10.58
N THR A 244 -11.74 7.80 -10.47
CA THR A 244 -12.32 9.04 -11.01
C THR A 244 -11.80 10.22 -10.22
N THR A 245 -11.94 11.39 -10.78
CA THR A 245 -11.60 12.67 -10.13
C THR A 245 -12.21 12.83 -8.73
N ALA A 246 -13.41 12.26 -8.51
CA ALA A 246 -14.10 12.24 -7.21
C ALA A 246 -13.40 11.40 -6.15
N GLY A 247 -12.52 10.47 -6.55
CA GLY A 247 -11.73 9.64 -5.64
C GLY A 247 -10.42 10.27 -5.17
N MET A 248 -10.10 11.50 -5.60
CA MET A 248 -8.87 12.19 -5.19
C MET A 248 -9.15 13.33 -4.20
N ALA A 249 -8.23 13.53 -3.25
CA ALA A 249 -8.22 14.65 -2.32
C ALA A 249 -7.89 15.97 -3.04
N ALA A 250 -7.96 17.08 -2.32
CA ALA A 250 -7.77 18.43 -2.86
C ALA A 250 -6.39 18.65 -3.49
N ASP A 251 -5.38 17.88 -3.09
CA ASP A 251 -4.02 17.96 -3.66
C ASP A 251 -3.89 17.28 -5.03
N GLY A 252 -4.92 16.56 -5.48
CA GLY A 252 -4.93 15.83 -6.76
C GLY A 252 -3.91 14.69 -6.87
N MET A 253 -3.39 14.22 -5.73
CA MET A 253 -2.40 13.14 -5.63
C MET A 253 -2.86 12.00 -4.74
N HIS A 254 -3.35 12.30 -3.54
CA HIS A 254 -3.80 11.31 -2.57
C HIS A 254 -5.28 10.95 -2.77
N PRO A 255 -5.71 9.78 -2.29
CA PRO A 255 -7.12 9.43 -2.28
C PRO A 255 -7.91 10.36 -1.34
N SER A 256 -9.14 10.68 -1.71
CA SER A 256 -10.16 11.24 -0.80
C SER A 256 -10.79 10.11 0.04
N ASP A 257 -11.70 10.45 0.96
CA ASP A 257 -12.49 9.46 1.71
C ASP A 257 -13.17 8.45 0.77
N ALA A 258 -13.74 8.93 -0.34
CA ALA A 258 -14.34 8.08 -1.38
C ALA A 258 -13.30 7.20 -2.09
N GLY A 259 -12.11 7.73 -2.36
CA GLY A 259 -11.01 6.96 -2.94
C GLY A 259 -10.54 5.85 -2.03
N TYR A 260 -10.39 6.13 -0.75
CA TYR A 260 -10.06 5.11 0.26
C TYR A 260 -11.15 4.05 0.40
N SER A 261 -12.43 4.44 0.31
CA SER A 261 -13.54 3.50 0.34
C SER A 261 -13.45 2.48 -0.80
N VAL A 262 -13.28 2.95 -2.05
CA VAL A 262 -13.12 2.07 -3.22
C VAL A 262 -11.90 1.17 -3.11
N TRP A 263 -10.79 1.69 -2.60
CA TRP A 263 -9.58 0.90 -2.39
C TRP A 263 -9.78 -0.19 -1.33
N ALA A 264 -10.40 0.17 -0.20
CA ALA A 264 -10.71 -0.78 0.86
C ALA A 264 -11.72 -1.86 0.43
N ASP A 265 -12.69 -1.55 -0.47
CA ASP A 265 -13.61 -2.55 -1.03
C ASP A 265 -12.85 -3.68 -1.74
N GLY A 266 -11.94 -3.34 -2.63
CA GLY A 266 -11.15 -4.35 -3.34
C GLY A 266 -10.24 -5.17 -2.43
N LEU A 267 -9.56 -4.51 -1.46
CA LEU A 267 -8.70 -5.20 -0.51
C LEU A 267 -9.50 -6.11 0.45
N SER A 268 -10.65 -5.64 0.93
CA SER A 268 -11.50 -6.43 1.84
C SER A 268 -12.01 -7.72 1.18
N GLN A 269 -12.35 -7.67 -0.10
CA GLN A 269 -12.73 -8.86 -0.88
C GLN A 269 -11.59 -9.88 -0.94
N HIS A 270 -10.34 -9.45 -1.18
CA HIS A 270 -9.17 -10.32 -1.16
C HIS A 270 -8.97 -10.97 0.22
N ILE A 271 -9.09 -10.18 1.29
CA ILE A 271 -8.90 -10.67 2.66
C ILE A 271 -9.99 -11.68 3.02
N LEU A 272 -11.27 -11.38 2.77
CA LEU A 272 -12.39 -12.27 3.09
C LEU A 272 -12.32 -13.57 2.29
N ALA A 273 -11.96 -13.52 1.01
CA ALA A 273 -11.77 -14.72 0.19
C ALA A 273 -10.66 -15.62 0.73
N ALA A 274 -9.54 -15.05 1.17
CA ALA A 274 -8.43 -15.79 1.77
C ALA A 274 -8.82 -16.42 3.13
N GLN A 275 -9.56 -15.69 3.98
CA GLN A 275 -10.04 -16.20 5.28
C GLN A 275 -11.02 -17.38 5.10
N ALA A 276 -11.94 -17.31 4.14
CA ALA A 276 -12.88 -18.39 3.83
C ALA A 276 -12.16 -19.68 3.39
N THR A 277 -10.96 -19.58 2.83
CA THR A 277 -10.14 -20.72 2.40
C THR A 277 -9.40 -21.37 3.56
N VAL A 278 -8.98 -20.59 4.55
CA VAL A 278 -8.30 -21.10 5.77
C VAL A 278 -9.27 -21.78 6.73
N ALA A 279 -10.55 -21.43 6.70
CA ALA A 279 -11.59 -21.99 7.57
C ALA A 279 -12.16 -23.35 7.09
N ARG A 280 -11.78 -23.81 5.92
CA ARG A 280 -12.11 -25.13 5.33
C ARG A 280 -11.00 -26.12 5.53
#